data_bc3c0cfab1544118e9f032e216c5fe05
#
_entry.id   bc3c0cfab1544118e9f032e216c5fe05
#
_cell.length_a   1.000
_cell.length_b   1.000
_cell.length_c   1.000
_cell.angle_alpha   90.00
_cell.angle_beta   90.00
_cell.angle_gamma   90.00
#
_symmetry.space_group_name_H-M   'P 1'
#
loop_
_entity.id
_entity.type
_entity.pdbx_description
1 polymer ?
#
loop_
_entity_poly.entity_id
_entity_poly.type
_entity_poly.pdbx_seq_one_letter_code
_entity_poly.pdbx_strand_id
1 'polypeptide(L)'
;RARALEAQSLARVLDLFPKLGQRMAQTVRTMSGGEQQMVAVGRALMSQPDILLLDEPSLGLSPLMCKELFAALSRIKTLGMGVLLVEQNARQSLAIADRGYLLETGRIVGQGSATELSNSPAVRRAYLGGEH
;
A
#
# COMPACT_ATOMS: atom_id res chain seq x y z
N ARG A 1 -25.65 -9.67 13.55
CA ARG A 1 -25.30 -8.81 12.40
C ARG A 1 -23.86 -8.31 12.49
N ALA A 2 -23.43 -7.77 13.64
CA ALA A 2 -22.05 -7.30 13.85
C ALA A 2 -21.01 -8.42 13.71
N ARG A 3 -21.27 -9.61 14.26
CA ARG A 3 -20.37 -10.77 14.15
C ARG A 3 -20.21 -11.26 12.72
N ALA A 4 -21.29 -11.21 11.91
CA ALA A 4 -21.20 -11.61 10.50
C ALA A 4 -20.35 -10.64 9.70
N LEU A 5 -20.47 -9.33 9.97
CA LEU A 5 -19.63 -8.31 9.32
C LEU A 5 -18.16 -8.43 9.73
N GLU A 6 -17.92 -8.73 10.99
CA GLU A 6 -16.56 -8.97 11.52
C GLU A 6 -15.93 -10.19 10.83
N ALA A 7 -16.67 -11.30 10.72
CA ALA A 7 -16.19 -12.49 10.06
C ALA A 7 -15.89 -12.25 8.57
N GLN A 8 -16.73 -11.49 7.89
CA GLN A 8 -16.50 -11.12 6.48
C GLN A 8 -15.25 -10.25 6.33
N SER A 9 -15.07 -9.28 7.21
CA SER A 9 -13.89 -8.41 7.20
C SER A 9 -12.62 -9.20 7.47
N LEU A 10 -12.66 -10.10 8.46
CA LEU A 10 -11.52 -10.96 8.76
C LEU A 10 -11.18 -11.88 7.58
N ALA A 11 -12.18 -12.50 6.97
CA ALA A 11 -11.96 -13.36 5.80
C ALA A 11 -11.30 -12.58 4.65
N ARG A 12 -11.74 -11.35 4.42
CA ARG A 12 -11.17 -10.47 3.40
C ARG A 12 -9.71 -10.12 3.70
N VAL A 13 -9.41 -9.78 4.94
CA VAL A 13 -8.03 -9.47 5.38
C VAL A 13 -7.12 -10.68 5.19
N LEU A 14 -7.57 -11.86 5.59
CA LEU A 14 -6.77 -13.10 5.46
C LEU A 14 -6.58 -13.50 3.99
N ASP A 15 -7.53 -13.18 3.12
CA ASP A 15 -7.37 -13.39 1.68
C ASP A 15 -6.33 -12.45 1.07
N LEU A 16 -6.30 -11.19 1.51
CA LEU A 16 -5.30 -10.20 1.07
C LEU A 16 -3.90 -10.51 1.62
N PHE A 17 -3.83 -11.02 2.84
CA PHE A 17 -2.58 -11.32 3.54
C PHE A 17 -2.58 -12.74 4.09
N PRO A 18 -2.39 -13.75 3.23
CA PRO A 18 -2.48 -15.17 3.65
C PRO A 18 -1.51 -15.53 4.78
N LYS A 19 -0.35 -14.89 4.86
CA LYS A 19 0.63 -15.15 5.92
C LYS A 19 0.09 -14.84 7.30
N LEU A 20 -0.82 -13.89 7.43
CA LEU A 20 -1.47 -13.58 8.72
C LEU A 20 -2.34 -14.74 9.20
N GLY A 21 -2.99 -15.46 8.30
CA GLY A 21 -3.77 -16.65 8.63
C GLY A 21 -2.92 -17.75 9.26
N GLN A 22 -1.67 -17.88 8.81
CA GLN A 22 -0.72 -18.85 9.34
C GLN A 22 -0.19 -18.46 10.73
N ARG A 23 -0.35 -17.19 11.12
CA ARG A 23 0.21 -16.62 12.35
C ARG A 23 -0.84 -15.99 13.27
N MET A 24 -2.08 -16.45 13.18
CA MET A 24 -3.21 -15.89 13.95
C MET A 24 -2.99 -15.87 15.46
N ALA A 25 -2.32 -16.89 15.98
CA ALA A 25 -2.04 -17.00 17.42
C ALA A 25 -0.71 -16.36 17.83
N GLN A 26 0.07 -15.83 16.88
CA GLN A 26 1.37 -15.25 17.18
C GLN A 26 1.22 -13.80 17.68
N THR A 27 2.02 -13.46 18.69
CA THR A 27 2.11 -12.08 19.16
C THR A 27 2.78 -11.20 18.09
N VAL A 28 2.18 -10.04 17.76
CA VAL A 28 2.68 -9.12 16.73
C VAL A 28 4.13 -8.71 16.97
N ARG A 29 4.53 -8.53 18.23
CA ARG A 29 5.91 -8.16 18.60
C ARG A 29 6.97 -9.15 18.13
N THR A 30 6.60 -10.40 17.89
CA THR A 30 7.50 -11.46 17.42
C THR A 30 7.48 -11.65 15.91
N MET A 31 6.63 -10.91 15.20
CA MET A 31 6.55 -10.95 13.75
C MET A 31 7.65 -10.12 13.11
N SER A 32 8.00 -10.44 11.85
CA SER A 32 8.90 -9.60 11.05
C SER A 32 8.30 -8.22 10.82
N GLY A 33 9.14 -7.23 10.45
CA GLY A 33 8.67 -5.87 10.14
C GLY A 33 7.60 -5.86 9.05
N GLY A 34 7.77 -6.66 8.00
CA GLY A 34 6.78 -6.79 6.92
C GLY A 34 5.47 -7.39 7.37
N GLU A 35 5.54 -8.44 8.21
CA GLU A 35 4.33 -9.04 8.78
C GLU A 35 3.61 -8.07 9.72
N GLN A 36 4.33 -7.30 10.52
CA GLN A 36 3.77 -6.25 11.37
C GLN A 36 3.05 -5.19 10.54
N GLN A 37 3.63 -4.80 9.41
CA GLN A 37 3.01 -3.84 8.49
C GLN A 37 1.72 -4.39 7.89
N MET A 38 1.70 -5.66 7.51
CA MET A 38 0.48 -6.33 7.03
C MET A 38 -0.60 -6.37 8.10
N VAL A 39 -0.24 -6.59 9.37
CA VAL A 39 -1.17 -6.54 10.49
C VAL A 39 -1.76 -5.14 10.63
N ALA A 40 -0.93 -4.09 10.52
CA ALA A 40 -1.39 -2.70 10.63
C ALA A 40 -2.40 -2.37 9.53
N VAL A 41 -2.11 -2.74 8.28
CA VAL A 41 -3.04 -2.54 7.15
C VAL A 41 -4.32 -3.37 7.36
N GLY A 42 -4.17 -4.63 7.75
CA GLY A 42 -5.31 -5.52 8.01
C GLY A 42 -6.22 -4.98 9.11
N ARG A 43 -5.63 -4.44 10.18
CA ARG A 43 -6.39 -3.82 11.27
C ARG A 43 -7.21 -2.63 10.79
N ALA A 44 -6.62 -1.77 9.94
CA ALA A 44 -7.33 -0.65 9.35
C ALA A 44 -8.50 -1.13 8.49
N LEU A 45 -8.31 -2.20 7.72
CA LEU A 45 -9.35 -2.77 6.86
C LEU A 45 -10.51 -3.38 7.65
N MET A 46 -10.28 -3.84 8.87
CA MET A 46 -11.34 -4.40 9.73
C MET A 46 -12.43 -3.38 10.04
N SER A 47 -12.12 -2.08 10.05
CA SER A 47 -13.11 -1.02 10.26
C SER A 47 -13.96 -0.74 9.03
N GLN A 48 -13.69 -1.38 7.89
CA GLN A 48 -14.36 -1.18 6.61
C GLN A 48 -14.38 0.30 6.19
N PRO A 49 -13.20 0.94 6.06
CA PRO A 49 -13.12 2.35 5.71
C PRO A 49 -13.51 2.58 4.24
N ASP A 50 -13.98 3.79 3.94
CA ASP A 50 -14.17 4.21 2.55
C ASP A 50 -12.84 4.63 1.91
N ILE A 51 -11.93 5.16 2.72
CA ILE A 51 -10.60 5.61 2.28
C ILE A 51 -9.56 5.07 3.26
N LEU A 52 -8.51 4.46 2.73
CA LEU A 52 -7.35 3.99 3.47
C LEU A 52 -6.20 4.97 3.26
N LEU A 53 -5.66 5.49 4.37
CA LEU A 53 -4.53 6.42 4.35
C LEU A 53 -3.27 5.69 4.83
N LEU A 54 -2.22 5.70 4.02
CA LEU A 54 -0.97 5.01 4.32
C LEU A 54 0.22 5.96 4.10
N ASP A 55 1.05 6.09 5.13
CA ASP A 55 2.24 6.93 5.10
C ASP A 55 3.49 6.04 5.11
N GLU A 56 4.19 6.00 3.97
CA GLU A 56 5.41 5.22 3.74
C GLU A 56 5.32 3.77 4.23
N PRO A 57 4.28 3.00 3.83
CA PRO A 57 4.08 1.66 4.39
C PRO A 57 5.17 0.65 3.99
N SER A 58 5.95 0.92 2.95
CA SER A 58 7.04 0.03 2.51
C SER A 58 8.37 0.31 3.20
N LEU A 59 8.46 1.37 4.02
CA LEU A 59 9.71 1.77 4.66
C LEU A 59 10.25 0.65 5.55
N GLY A 60 11.51 0.28 5.32
CA GLY A 60 12.19 -0.76 6.10
C GLY A 60 11.82 -2.19 5.73
N LEU A 61 10.97 -2.40 4.72
CA LEU A 61 10.61 -3.74 4.26
C LEU A 61 11.62 -4.28 3.24
N SER A 62 11.77 -5.61 3.21
CA SER A 62 12.55 -6.29 2.17
C SER A 62 11.89 -6.08 0.80
N PRO A 63 12.64 -6.23 -0.32
CA PRO A 63 12.03 -6.13 -1.66
C PRO A 63 10.85 -7.07 -1.88
N LEU A 64 10.93 -8.30 -1.38
CA LEU A 64 9.84 -9.26 -1.47
C LEU A 64 8.60 -8.78 -0.71
N MET A 65 8.78 -8.28 0.50
CA MET A 65 7.68 -7.76 1.32
C MET A 65 7.06 -6.51 0.71
N CYS A 66 7.87 -5.64 0.11
CA CYS A 66 7.36 -4.48 -0.64
C CYS A 66 6.46 -4.94 -1.78
N LYS A 67 6.89 -5.93 -2.55
CA LYS A 67 6.12 -6.47 -3.67
C LYS A 67 4.77 -7.03 -3.18
N GLU A 68 4.78 -7.80 -2.09
CA GLU A 68 3.56 -8.35 -1.50
C GLU A 68 2.61 -7.25 -1.00
N LEU A 69 3.16 -6.21 -0.36
CA LEU A 69 2.36 -5.07 0.11
C LEU A 69 1.69 -4.35 -1.05
N PHE A 70 2.44 -3.99 -2.09
CA PHE A 70 1.87 -3.28 -3.24
C PHE A 70 0.86 -4.12 -4.01
N ALA A 71 1.07 -5.43 -4.11
CA ALA A 71 0.09 -6.34 -4.69
C ALA A 71 -1.23 -6.33 -3.89
N ALA A 72 -1.14 -6.35 -2.55
CA ALA A 72 -2.31 -6.26 -1.69
C ALA A 72 -3.02 -4.91 -1.82
N LEU A 73 -2.29 -3.79 -1.89
CA LEU A 73 -2.87 -2.47 -2.08
C LEU A 73 -3.60 -2.36 -3.42
N SER A 74 -3.05 -2.94 -4.48
CA SER A 74 -3.72 -3.01 -5.78
C SER A 74 -5.04 -3.77 -5.70
N ARG A 75 -5.08 -4.88 -4.97
CA ARG A 75 -6.32 -5.65 -4.75
C ARG A 75 -7.36 -4.88 -3.93
N ILE A 76 -6.91 -4.17 -2.89
CA ILE A 76 -7.78 -3.32 -2.06
C ILE A 76 -8.49 -2.29 -2.93
N LYS A 77 -7.77 -1.67 -3.84
CA LYS A 77 -8.31 -0.71 -4.80
C LYS A 77 -9.44 -1.32 -5.65
N THR A 78 -9.29 -2.58 -6.09
CA THR A 78 -10.32 -3.26 -6.88
C THR A 78 -11.59 -3.54 -6.09
N LEU A 79 -11.56 -3.48 -4.76
CA LEU A 79 -12.72 -3.65 -3.89
C LEU A 79 -13.55 -2.36 -3.74
N GLY A 80 -13.19 -1.30 -4.47
CA GLY A 80 -13.91 -0.03 -4.45
C GLY A 80 -13.51 0.92 -3.33
N MET A 81 -12.46 0.59 -2.59
CA MET A 81 -11.92 1.44 -1.53
C MET A 81 -10.97 2.49 -2.12
N GLY A 82 -11.07 3.75 -1.67
CA GLY A 82 -10.08 4.76 -2.00
C GLY A 82 -8.80 4.52 -1.21
N VAL A 83 -7.65 4.73 -1.85
CA VAL A 83 -6.35 4.62 -1.17
C VAL A 83 -5.55 5.88 -1.43
N LEU A 84 -5.16 6.56 -0.36
CA LEU A 84 -4.19 7.65 -0.42
C LEU A 84 -2.87 7.13 0.13
N LEU A 85 -1.88 7.05 -0.74
CA LEU A 85 -0.59 6.44 -0.44
C LEU A 85 0.51 7.49 -0.53
N VAL A 86 1.26 7.68 0.55
CA VAL A 86 2.48 8.50 0.56
C VAL A 86 3.66 7.55 0.53
N GLU A 87 4.50 7.66 -0.49
CA GLU A 87 5.63 6.75 -0.70
C GLU A 87 6.81 7.44 -1.36
N GLN A 88 8.02 6.99 -1.00
CA GLN A 88 9.24 7.32 -1.72
C GLN A 88 9.49 6.39 -2.90
N ASN A 89 8.97 5.18 -2.84
CA ASN A 89 9.07 4.19 -3.93
C ASN A 89 8.13 4.57 -5.07
N ALA A 90 8.56 5.51 -5.89
CA ALA A 90 7.73 6.07 -6.95
C ALA A 90 7.37 5.03 -8.02
N ARG A 91 8.30 4.14 -8.38
CA ARG A 91 8.06 3.14 -9.42
C ARG A 91 6.90 2.20 -9.05
N GLN A 92 6.94 1.62 -7.85
CA GLN A 92 5.88 0.72 -7.40
C GLN A 92 4.57 1.46 -7.14
N SER A 93 4.63 2.68 -6.59
CA SER A 93 3.44 3.50 -6.33
C SER A 93 2.71 3.86 -7.61
N LEU A 94 3.44 4.34 -8.62
CA LEU A 94 2.84 4.72 -9.90
C LEU A 94 2.28 3.51 -10.66
N ALA A 95 2.84 2.33 -10.45
CA ALA A 95 2.35 1.11 -11.07
C ALA A 95 0.93 0.73 -10.62
N ILE A 96 0.53 1.12 -9.42
CA ILE A 96 -0.80 0.81 -8.87
C ILE A 96 -1.72 2.03 -8.75
N ALA A 97 -1.19 3.25 -8.85
CA ALA A 97 -1.96 4.47 -8.68
C ALA A 97 -2.75 4.84 -9.93
N ASP A 98 -3.83 5.58 -9.74
CA ASP A 98 -4.56 6.23 -10.82
C ASP A 98 -3.99 7.61 -11.08
N ARG A 99 -3.62 8.32 -10.02
CA ARG A 99 -3.14 9.69 -10.06
C ARG A 99 -2.03 9.89 -9.03
N GLY A 100 -1.09 10.77 -9.33
CA GLY A 100 -0.01 11.11 -8.43
C GLY A 100 0.19 12.60 -8.25
N TYR A 101 0.75 12.95 -7.10
CA TYR A 101 1.19 14.30 -6.74
C TYR A 101 2.65 14.19 -6.31
N LEU A 102 3.50 15.04 -6.87
CA LEU A 102 4.91 15.08 -6.52
C LEU A 102 5.13 16.15 -5.45
N LEU A 103 5.67 15.72 -4.31
CA LEU A 103 5.88 16.59 -3.16
C LEU A 103 7.38 16.80 -2.93
N GLU A 104 7.80 18.06 -2.87
CA GLU A 104 9.18 18.42 -2.55
C GLU A 104 9.16 19.59 -1.54
N THR A 105 9.84 19.39 -0.41
CA THR A 105 9.98 20.40 0.62
C THR A 105 8.63 21.05 1.01
N GLY A 106 7.61 20.23 1.22
CA GLY A 106 6.29 20.66 1.63
C GLY A 106 5.44 21.32 0.52
N ARG A 107 5.86 21.23 -0.73
CA ARG A 107 5.13 21.83 -1.86
C ARG A 107 4.82 20.78 -2.93
N ILE A 108 3.67 20.91 -3.57
CA ILE A 108 3.33 20.11 -4.74
C ILE A 108 4.04 20.73 -5.95
N VAL A 109 4.97 19.99 -6.54
CA VAL A 109 5.77 20.44 -7.68
C VAL A 109 5.33 19.81 -9.00
N GLY A 110 4.41 18.85 -8.95
CA GLY A 110 3.86 18.20 -10.14
C GLY A 110 2.66 17.34 -9.78
N GLN A 111 1.82 17.09 -10.77
CA GLN A 111 0.64 16.23 -10.63
C GLN A 111 0.21 15.73 -12.00
N GLY A 112 -0.49 14.61 -12.00
CA GLY A 112 -1.03 14.04 -13.24
C GLY A 112 -1.50 12.61 -13.04
N SER A 113 -1.97 11.99 -14.11
CA SER A 113 -2.27 10.57 -14.08
C SER A 113 -0.98 9.77 -13.85
N ALA A 114 -1.10 8.56 -13.32
CA ALA A 114 0.05 7.68 -13.13
C ALA A 114 0.78 7.42 -14.46
N THR A 115 0.04 7.28 -15.56
CA THR A 115 0.61 7.09 -16.90
C THR A 115 1.42 8.31 -17.34
N GLU A 116 0.88 9.51 -17.19
CA GLU A 116 1.58 10.76 -17.53
C GLU A 116 2.87 10.90 -16.73
N LEU A 117 2.80 10.69 -15.42
CA LEU A 117 3.96 10.79 -14.54
C LEU A 117 5.02 9.74 -14.86
N SER A 118 4.61 8.51 -15.13
CA SER A 118 5.54 7.42 -15.48
C SER A 118 6.26 7.66 -16.79
N ASN A 119 5.66 8.40 -17.72
CA ASN A 119 6.24 8.72 -19.03
C ASN A 119 6.95 10.06 -19.08
N SER A 120 6.88 10.85 -18.00
CA SER A 120 7.57 12.14 -17.94
C SER A 120 9.09 11.95 -17.83
N PRO A 121 9.90 12.53 -18.74
CA PRO A 121 11.36 12.45 -18.63
C PRO A 121 11.89 13.05 -17.33
N ALA A 122 11.29 14.14 -16.85
CA ALA A 122 11.70 14.79 -15.60
C ALA A 122 11.43 13.88 -14.38
N VAL A 123 10.26 13.23 -14.32
CA VAL A 123 9.91 12.29 -13.26
C VAL A 123 10.83 11.07 -13.29
N ARG A 124 11.10 10.54 -14.47
CA ARG A 124 12.00 9.38 -14.62
C ARG A 124 13.40 9.70 -14.09
N ARG A 125 13.93 10.87 -14.42
CA ARG A 125 15.26 11.28 -13.92
C ARG A 125 15.29 11.50 -12.42
N ALA A 126 14.25 12.13 -11.87
CA ALA A 126 14.23 12.52 -10.45
C ALA A 126 13.82 11.38 -9.51
N TYR A 127 12.88 10.53 -9.92
CA TYR A 127 12.20 9.59 -9.00
C TYR A 127 12.24 8.13 -9.43
N LEU A 128 12.46 7.81 -10.69
CA LEU A 128 12.37 6.43 -11.19
C LEU A 128 13.73 5.79 -11.49
N GLY A 129 14.83 6.47 -11.15
CA GLY A 129 16.16 5.99 -11.46
C GLY A 129 16.37 5.98 -12.99
N GLY A 130 16.52 7.14 -13.60
CA GLY A 130 16.66 7.28 -15.04
C GLY A 130 17.76 6.39 -15.61
N GLU A 131 17.56 5.94 -16.85
CA GLU A 131 18.58 5.20 -17.59
C GLU A 131 19.84 6.07 -17.74
N HIS A 132 20.93 5.45 -17.41
CA HIS A 132 22.25 6.05 -17.65
C HIS A 132 22.66 5.89 -19.10
#